data_3137476d439d61cdc212eed44458eb2f
#
_entry.id   3137476d439d61cdc212eed44458eb2f
#
_cell.length_a   1.000
_cell.length_b   1.000
_cell.length_c   1.000
_cell.angle_alpha   90.00
_cell.angle_beta   90.00
_cell.angle_gamma   90.00
#
_symmetry.space_group_name_H-M   'P 1'
#
loop_
_entity.id
_entity.type
_entity.pdbx_description
1 polymer ?
#
loop_
_entity_poly.entity_id
_entity_poly.type
_entity_poly.pdbx_seq_one_letter_code
_entity_poly.pdbx_strand_id
1 'polypeptide(L)'
;MPNDSSDSTIPKHVTLFASCMVDQLAPSVGESTVEVLEHLGVNVHFLNDQTCCGQPAFNSGFRSEAHPVAARFIELFEKTDGPIVVPSGSCAAMVRNYYVDLFRGDADLLRRAALVGDRVFELTEFISKYFGTSAISGELNASATYHKCCHLLREIGINEEPLDMLSNISGLEMTPLERADVCCGFGGAFSVKMPDISSAILDEKLDFIEATGASTVIAGDTGCVYQMQGGLRRRDSSVKVIHIAEALAKSIRNSSSTGASN
;
A
#
# COMPACT_ATOMS: atom_id res chain seq x y z
N MET A 1 20.48 23.20 13.20
CA MET A 1 19.27 23.47 12.42
C MET A 1 19.69 23.84 11.01
N PRO A 2 19.41 23.05 10.01
CA PRO A 2 19.20 23.58 8.68
C PRO A 2 17.69 23.53 8.37
N ASN A 3 17.19 24.69 8.07
CA ASN A 3 15.87 24.93 7.51
C ASN A 3 15.94 24.48 6.06
N ASP A 4 15.55 23.22 5.79
CA ASP A 4 15.43 22.73 4.41
C ASP A 4 13.96 22.80 4.00
N SER A 5 13.52 24.03 3.71
CA SER A 5 12.32 24.25 2.93
C SER A 5 12.64 23.94 1.47
N SER A 6 12.77 22.65 1.14
CA SER A 6 12.74 22.21 -0.24
C SER A 6 11.32 22.48 -0.75
N ASP A 7 11.21 23.45 -1.64
CA ASP A 7 10.04 23.76 -2.46
C ASP A 7 9.71 22.52 -3.32
N SER A 8 9.05 21.53 -2.72
CA SER A 8 8.65 20.31 -3.41
C SER A 8 7.44 20.66 -4.26
N THR A 9 7.73 21.09 -5.49
CA THR A 9 6.67 21.35 -6.48
C THR A 9 5.79 20.11 -6.60
N ILE A 10 4.48 20.27 -6.41
CA ILE A 10 3.50 19.19 -6.53
C ILE A 10 3.64 18.55 -7.93
N PRO A 11 3.87 17.24 -8.01
CA PRO A 11 4.01 16.55 -9.29
C PRO A 11 2.71 16.60 -10.09
N LYS A 12 2.79 16.96 -11.35
CA LYS A 12 1.63 17.01 -12.26
C LYS A 12 1.24 15.64 -12.79
N HIS A 13 2.16 14.70 -12.77
CA HIS A 13 1.96 13.33 -13.24
C HIS A 13 2.76 12.34 -12.39
N VAL A 14 2.29 11.12 -12.34
CA VAL A 14 2.95 9.97 -11.72
C VAL A 14 2.83 8.75 -12.63
N THR A 15 3.71 7.78 -12.44
CA THR A 15 3.54 6.45 -13.02
C THR A 15 2.99 5.51 -11.95
N LEU A 16 1.86 4.87 -12.21
CA LEU A 16 1.28 3.88 -11.30
C LEU A 16 2.01 2.54 -11.46
N PHE A 17 2.51 2.00 -10.38
CA PHE A 17 2.91 0.60 -10.30
C PHE A 17 1.77 -0.21 -9.67
N ALA A 18 0.91 -0.80 -10.48
CA ALA A 18 -0.05 -1.79 -10.03
C ALA A 18 0.69 -3.10 -9.77
N SER A 19 0.99 -3.40 -8.51
CA SER A 19 1.67 -4.63 -8.14
C SER A 19 0.92 -5.87 -8.64
N CYS A 20 1.60 -7.01 -8.78
CA CYS A 20 0.98 -8.24 -9.30
C CYS A 20 -0.28 -8.67 -8.55
N MET A 21 -0.37 -8.44 -7.24
CA MET A 21 -1.58 -8.74 -6.46
C MET A 21 -2.70 -7.73 -6.74
N VAL A 22 -2.38 -6.47 -6.94
CA VAL A 22 -3.37 -5.45 -7.33
C VAL A 22 -3.92 -5.77 -8.71
N ASP A 23 -3.04 -5.98 -9.68
CA ASP A 23 -3.42 -6.25 -11.07
C ASP A 23 -4.26 -7.54 -11.21
N GLN A 24 -3.84 -8.63 -10.57
CA GLN A 24 -4.46 -9.95 -10.81
C GLN A 24 -5.60 -10.29 -9.85
N LEU A 25 -5.61 -9.76 -8.63
CA LEU A 25 -6.55 -10.17 -7.59
C LEU A 25 -7.42 -9.01 -7.08
N ALA A 26 -6.93 -7.78 -7.11
CA ALA A 26 -7.61 -6.62 -6.54
C ALA A 26 -7.58 -5.40 -7.47
N PRO A 27 -8.07 -5.50 -8.72
CA PRO A 27 -8.03 -4.36 -9.66
C PRO A 27 -8.73 -3.11 -9.11
N SER A 28 -9.74 -3.28 -8.26
CA SER A 28 -10.41 -2.17 -7.56
C SER A 28 -9.47 -1.30 -6.73
N VAL A 29 -8.39 -1.86 -6.20
CA VAL A 29 -7.35 -1.09 -5.47
C VAL A 29 -6.59 -0.20 -6.45
N GLY A 30 -6.22 -0.71 -7.63
CA GLY A 30 -5.58 0.07 -8.68
C GLY A 30 -6.47 1.19 -9.20
N GLU A 31 -7.73 0.89 -9.53
CA GLU A 31 -8.74 1.85 -9.98
C GLU A 31 -8.98 2.94 -8.92
N SER A 32 -9.13 2.55 -7.65
CA SER A 32 -9.27 3.49 -6.53
C SER A 32 -8.02 4.37 -6.35
N THR A 33 -6.83 3.83 -6.58
CA THR A 33 -5.58 4.60 -6.53
C THR A 33 -5.56 5.67 -7.61
N VAL A 34 -5.97 5.33 -8.84
CA VAL A 34 -6.10 6.30 -9.94
C VAL A 34 -7.10 7.39 -9.57
N GLU A 35 -8.29 7.01 -9.11
CA GLU A 35 -9.34 7.95 -8.73
C GLU A 35 -8.88 8.95 -7.65
N VAL A 36 -8.18 8.46 -6.62
CA VAL A 36 -7.64 9.30 -5.55
C VAL A 36 -6.58 10.28 -6.09
N LEU A 37 -5.67 9.82 -6.93
CA LEU A 37 -4.61 10.66 -7.50
C LEU A 37 -5.18 11.69 -8.47
N GLU A 38 -6.14 11.32 -9.32
CA GLU A 38 -6.82 12.24 -10.22
C GLU A 38 -7.67 13.28 -9.49
N HIS A 39 -8.32 12.90 -8.37
CA HIS A 39 -9.00 13.85 -7.50
C HIS A 39 -8.06 14.93 -6.94
N LEU A 40 -6.80 14.56 -6.68
CA LEU A 40 -5.73 15.50 -6.27
C LEU A 40 -5.15 16.31 -7.44
N GLY A 41 -5.65 16.15 -8.65
CA GLY A 41 -5.19 16.84 -9.85
C GLY A 41 -3.91 16.26 -10.47
N VAL A 42 -3.56 15.02 -10.14
CA VAL A 42 -2.38 14.32 -10.66
C VAL A 42 -2.77 13.44 -11.84
N ASN A 43 -2.13 13.59 -13.00
CA ASN A 43 -2.31 12.68 -14.13
C ASN A 43 -1.59 11.35 -13.87
N VAL A 44 -2.31 10.25 -14.02
CA VAL A 44 -1.76 8.91 -13.79
C VAL A 44 -1.38 8.25 -15.10
N HIS A 45 -0.11 7.89 -15.23
CA HIS A 45 0.41 7.10 -16.35
C HIS A 45 0.50 5.63 -15.93
N PHE A 46 0.07 4.72 -16.82
CA PHE A 46 0.11 3.28 -16.58
C PHE A 46 0.92 2.57 -17.67
N LEU A 47 1.86 1.71 -17.26
CA LEU A 47 2.66 0.89 -18.16
C LEU A 47 2.02 -0.48 -18.31
N ASN A 48 1.60 -0.87 -19.52
CA ASN A 48 0.96 -2.16 -19.78
C ASN A 48 1.90 -3.38 -19.57
N ASP A 49 3.22 -3.17 -19.72
CA ASP A 49 4.21 -4.25 -19.64
C ASP A 49 4.80 -4.45 -18.23
N GLN A 50 4.22 -3.82 -17.22
CA GLN A 50 4.71 -3.96 -15.84
C GLN A 50 4.47 -5.37 -15.29
N THR A 51 5.37 -5.78 -14.39
CA THR A 51 5.37 -7.12 -13.80
C THR A 51 5.48 -7.04 -12.28
N CYS A 52 5.76 -8.16 -11.63
CA CYS A 52 6.01 -8.22 -10.19
C CYS A 52 7.28 -7.45 -9.80
N CYS A 53 7.33 -6.95 -8.55
CA CYS A 53 8.57 -6.40 -7.96
C CYS A 53 9.64 -7.48 -7.64
N GLY A 54 9.29 -8.76 -7.73
CA GLY A 54 10.20 -9.87 -7.40
C GLY A 54 10.22 -10.30 -5.93
N GLN A 55 9.48 -9.62 -5.04
CA GLN A 55 9.50 -9.90 -3.60
C GLN A 55 9.16 -11.35 -3.22
N PRO A 56 8.16 -12.04 -3.82
CA PRO A 56 7.84 -13.41 -3.44
C PRO A 56 9.00 -14.38 -3.65
N ALA A 57 9.73 -14.26 -4.75
CA ALA A 57 10.92 -15.05 -5.01
C ALA A 57 12.06 -14.67 -4.06
N PHE A 58 12.30 -13.38 -3.87
CA PHE A 58 13.33 -12.85 -2.98
C PHE A 58 13.14 -13.35 -1.53
N ASN A 59 11.94 -13.20 -0.96
CA ASN A 59 11.63 -13.64 0.40
C ASN A 59 11.66 -15.16 0.57
N SER A 60 11.53 -15.90 -0.53
CA SER A 60 11.64 -17.37 -0.53
C SER A 60 13.08 -17.87 -0.67
N GLY A 61 14.06 -16.96 -0.81
CA GLY A 61 15.47 -17.28 -1.01
C GLY A 61 15.86 -17.56 -2.47
N PHE A 62 14.93 -17.47 -3.41
CA PHE A 62 15.15 -17.66 -4.85
C PHE A 62 15.68 -16.37 -5.48
N ARG A 63 16.93 -16.01 -5.11
CA ARG A 63 17.53 -14.73 -5.56
C ARG A 63 17.84 -14.72 -7.05
N SER A 64 18.23 -15.84 -7.61
CA SER A 64 18.48 -16.01 -9.06
C SER A 64 17.22 -15.80 -9.90
N GLU A 65 16.05 -16.18 -9.38
CA GLU A 65 14.75 -15.99 -10.02
C GLU A 65 14.19 -14.58 -9.78
N ALA A 66 14.46 -14.00 -8.61
CA ALA A 66 14.05 -12.63 -8.30
C ALA A 66 14.81 -11.59 -9.14
N HIS A 67 16.10 -11.86 -9.43
CA HIS A 67 16.98 -10.93 -10.12
C HIS A 67 16.46 -10.48 -11.51
N PRO A 68 16.11 -11.34 -12.47
CA PRO A 68 15.61 -10.92 -13.78
C PRO A 68 14.26 -10.20 -13.68
N VAL A 69 13.41 -10.55 -12.71
CA VAL A 69 12.13 -9.87 -12.49
C VAL A 69 12.35 -8.44 -12.02
N ALA A 70 13.25 -8.25 -11.05
CA ALA A 70 13.60 -6.93 -10.54
C ALA A 70 14.37 -6.08 -11.58
N ALA A 71 15.24 -6.69 -12.39
CA ALA A 71 15.92 -6.02 -13.50
C ALA A 71 14.90 -5.52 -14.54
N ARG A 72 13.89 -6.33 -14.87
CA ARG A 72 12.80 -5.92 -15.76
C ARG A 72 12.01 -4.74 -15.19
N PHE A 73 11.75 -4.72 -13.88
CA PHE A 73 11.12 -3.57 -13.22
C PHE A 73 11.93 -2.30 -13.46
N ILE A 74 13.26 -2.34 -13.21
CA ILE A 74 14.13 -1.19 -13.43
C ILE A 74 14.09 -0.74 -14.89
N GLU A 75 14.23 -1.65 -15.86
CA GLU A 75 14.22 -1.35 -17.30
C GLU A 75 12.93 -0.66 -17.76
N LEU A 76 11.81 -0.94 -17.12
CA LEU A 76 10.53 -0.32 -17.44
C LEU A 76 10.43 1.08 -16.83
N PHE A 77 10.67 1.18 -15.52
CA PHE A 77 10.41 2.40 -14.78
C PHE A 77 11.51 3.47 -14.91
N GLU A 78 12.74 3.11 -15.30
CA GLU A 78 13.77 4.10 -15.62
C GLU A 78 13.44 4.95 -16.85
N LYS A 79 12.55 4.48 -17.74
CA LYS A 79 12.08 5.19 -18.94
C LYS A 79 10.96 6.18 -18.64
N THR A 80 10.46 6.21 -17.42
CA THR A 80 9.41 7.13 -16.98
C THR A 80 10.00 8.29 -16.21
N ASP A 81 9.30 9.43 -16.24
CA ASP A 81 9.66 10.60 -15.46
C ASP A 81 8.77 10.73 -14.22
N GLY A 82 9.23 11.50 -13.22
CA GLY A 82 8.48 11.80 -12.01
C GLY A 82 8.34 10.62 -11.04
N PRO A 83 7.46 10.76 -10.03
CA PRO A 83 7.24 9.75 -9.02
C PRO A 83 6.58 8.49 -9.56
N ILE A 84 6.90 7.36 -8.93
CA ILE A 84 6.26 6.06 -9.14
C ILE A 84 5.43 5.77 -7.90
N VAL A 85 4.11 5.71 -8.03
CA VAL A 85 3.21 5.47 -6.90
C VAL A 85 2.77 4.01 -6.91
N VAL A 86 2.85 3.35 -5.76
CA VAL A 86 2.43 1.97 -5.58
C VAL A 86 1.50 1.84 -4.36
N PRO A 87 0.27 1.29 -4.52
CA PRO A 87 -0.63 1.02 -3.39
C PRO A 87 -0.23 -0.29 -2.68
N SER A 88 1.00 -0.39 -2.22
CA SER A 88 1.54 -1.57 -1.53
C SER A 88 2.84 -1.23 -0.82
N GLY A 89 2.82 -1.21 0.51
CA GLY A 89 4.01 -0.98 1.32
C GLY A 89 5.08 -2.05 1.12
N SER A 90 4.69 -3.30 0.89
CA SER A 90 5.62 -4.40 0.68
C SER A 90 6.37 -4.28 -0.65
N CYS A 91 5.70 -3.86 -1.73
CA CYS A 91 6.34 -3.64 -3.02
C CYS A 91 7.24 -2.40 -3.01
N ALA A 92 6.81 -1.31 -2.35
CA ALA A 92 7.65 -0.12 -2.17
C ALA A 92 8.94 -0.47 -1.41
N ALA A 93 8.82 -1.21 -0.32
CA ALA A 93 9.96 -1.69 0.47
C ALA A 93 10.92 -2.57 -0.36
N MET A 94 10.37 -3.49 -1.18
CA MET A 94 11.19 -4.34 -2.04
C MET A 94 12.06 -3.51 -2.98
N VAL A 95 11.47 -2.54 -3.68
CA VAL A 95 12.21 -1.73 -4.65
C VAL A 95 13.22 -0.80 -3.96
N ARG A 96 12.83 -0.15 -2.88
CA ARG A 96 13.67 0.85 -2.21
C ARG A 96 14.79 0.24 -1.38
N ASN A 97 14.50 -0.84 -0.66
CA ASN A 97 15.40 -1.35 0.38
C ASN A 97 16.12 -2.64 -0.02
N TYR A 98 15.48 -3.52 -0.80
CA TYR A 98 16.01 -4.86 -1.04
C TYR A 98 16.63 -5.04 -2.43
N TYR A 99 16.38 -4.17 -3.39
CA TYR A 99 17.10 -4.21 -4.67
C TYR A 99 18.61 -3.97 -4.49
N VAL A 100 19.00 -3.16 -3.51
CA VAL A 100 20.40 -2.96 -3.14
C VAL A 100 21.08 -4.29 -2.78
N ASP A 101 20.39 -5.15 -2.04
CA ASP A 101 20.91 -6.46 -1.64
C ASP A 101 20.82 -7.48 -2.80
N LEU A 102 19.77 -7.42 -3.60
CA LEU A 102 19.55 -8.31 -4.74
C LEU A 102 20.59 -8.09 -5.85
N PHE A 103 20.95 -6.83 -6.12
CA PHE A 103 21.93 -6.47 -7.17
C PHE A 103 23.36 -6.29 -6.64
N ARG A 104 23.64 -6.77 -5.44
CA ARG A 104 25.01 -6.77 -4.90
C ARG A 104 25.94 -7.54 -5.84
N GLY A 105 26.94 -6.83 -6.39
CA GLY A 105 27.88 -7.38 -7.37
C GLY A 105 27.62 -6.92 -8.82
N ASP A 106 26.48 -6.29 -9.11
CA ASP A 106 26.21 -5.64 -10.40
C ASP A 106 26.12 -4.12 -10.19
N ALA A 107 27.23 -3.42 -10.40
CA ALA A 107 27.34 -1.99 -10.13
C ALA A 107 26.41 -1.14 -11.02
N ASP A 108 26.11 -1.57 -12.26
CA ASP A 108 25.22 -0.84 -13.15
C ASP A 108 23.77 -0.97 -12.71
N LEU A 109 23.28 -2.18 -12.49
CA LEU A 109 21.93 -2.43 -11.98
C LEU A 109 21.72 -1.79 -10.61
N LEU A 110 22.72 -1.84 -9.73
CA LEU A 110 22.65 -1.22 -8.41
C LEU A 110 22.42 0.30 -8.52
N ARG A 111 23.19 0.98 -9.38
CA ARG A 111 23.03 2.41 -9.62
C ARG A 111 21.66 2.76 -10.20
N ARG A 112 21.20 2.00 -11.20
CA ARG A 112 19.89 2.21 -11.84
C ARG A 112 18.74 1.92 -10.85
N ALA A 113 18.87 0.88 -10.04
CA ALA A 113 17.93 0.54 -8.98
C ALA A 113 17.78 1.68 -7.95
N ALA A 114 18.88 2.29 -7.55
CA ALA A 114 18.85 3.43 -6.63
C ALA A 114 18.09 4.61 -7.25
N LEU A 115 18.38 4.98 -8.50
CA LEU A 115 17.71 6.10 -9.19
C LEU A 115 16.19 5.85 -9.38
N VAL A 116 15.79 4.62 -9.64
CA VAL A 116 14.36 4.26 -9.74
C VAL A 116 13.74 4.22 -8.34
N GLY A 117 14.43 3.62 -7.36
CA GLY A 117 13.96 3.48 -5.98
C GLY A 117 13.66 4.83 -5.30
N ASP A 118 14.50 5.85 -5.54
CA ASP A 118 14.32 7.20 -5.00
C ASP A 118 13.02 7.87 -5.47
N ARG A 119 12.43 7.38 -6.56
CA ARG A 119 11.16 7.87 -7.12
C ARG A 119 9.95 7.03 -6.72
N VAL A 120 10.15 5.91 -6.04
CA VAL A 120 9.06 5.02 -5.61
C VAL A 120 8.49 5.51 -4.29
N PHE A 121 7.19 5.74 -4.26
CA PHE A 121 6.42 6.14 -3.08
C PHE A 121 5.25 5.17 -2.88
N GLU A 122 5.02 4.79 -1.65
CA GLU A 122 3.72 4.20 -1.31
C GLU A 122 2.64 5.28 -1.40
N LEU A 123 1.39 4.89 -1.67
CA LEU A 123 0.28 5.82 -1.93
C LEU A 123 0.10 6.85 -0.82
N THR A 124 0.04 6.41 0.43
CA THR A 124 -0.18 7.32 1.57
C THR A 124 1.04 8.19 1.87
N GLU A 125 2.24 7.67 1.62
CA GLU A 125 3.48 8.43 1.66
C GLU A 125 3.46 9.55 0.61
N PHE A 126 3.08 9.23 -0.63
CA PHE A 126 3.00 10.19 -1.71
C PHE A 126 2.02 11.33 -1.40
N ILE A 127 0.82 10.96 -0.95
CA ILE A 127 -0.21 11.94 -0.59
C ILE A 127 0.29 12.84 0.54
N SER A 128 0.79 12.25 1.63
CA SER A 128 1.28 13.00 2.78
C SER A 128 2.39 13.97 2.41
N LYS A 129 3.36 13.52 1.60
CA LYS A 129 4.53 14.30 1.21
C LYS A 129 4.19 15.51 0.34
N TYR A 130 3.30 15.35 -0.63
CA TYR A 130 3.06 16.37 -1.65
C TYR A 130 1.79 17.19 -1.44
N PHE A 131 0.82 16.65 -0.72
CA PHE A 131 -0.49 17.27 -0.54
C PHE A 131 -0.87 17.48 0.93
N GLY A 132 -0.21 16.76 1.84
CA GLY A 132 -0.60 16.71 3.26
C GLY A 132 -1.72 15.71 3.54
N THR A 133 -1.82 15.28 4.79
CA THR A 133 -2.80 14.25 5.20
C THR A 133 -4.25 14.73 5.16
N SER A 134 -4.49 16.03 5.14
CA SER A 134 -5.83 16.65 5.05
C SER A 134 -6.30 16.91 3.62
N ALA A 135 -5.52 16.58 2.60
CA ALA A 135 -5.84 16.87 1.21
C ALA A 135 -7.06 16.08 0.69
N ILE A 136 -7.35 14.93 1.31
CA ILE A 136 -8.53 14.16 1.00
C ILE A 136 -9.53 14.34 2.13
N SER A 137 -10.67 14.90 1.79
CA SER A 137 -11.85 14.98 2.64
C SER A 137 -13.02 14.33 1.91
N GLY A 138 -13.88 13.66 2.66
CA GLY A 138 -15.00 12.95 2.06
C GLY A 138 -15.97 12.46 3.12
N GLU A 139 -16.94 11.64 2.72
CA GLU A 139 -17.91 11.05 3.63
C GLU A 139 -17.92 9.52 3.48
N LEU A 140 -17.77 8.81 4.61
CA LEU A 140 -17.87 7.35 4.66
C LEU A 140 -18.47 6.92 5.99
N ASN A 141 -19.78 6.66 6.01
CA ASN A 141 -20.48 6.21 7.21
C ASN A 141 -20.12 4.75 7.52
N ALA A 142 -19.15 4.51 8.40
CA ALA A 142 -18.71 3.20 8.83
C ALA A 142 -17.96 3.26 10.17
N SER A 143 -18.01 2.16 10.94
CA SER A 143 -17.05 1.93 12.01
C SER A 143 -15.85 1.16 11.47
N ALA A 144 -14.63 1.66 11.73
CA ALA A 144 -13.43 1.06 11.18
C ALA A 144 -12.28 0.99 12.19
N THR A 145 -11.35 0.09 11.93
CA THR A 145 -10.04 0.05 12.56
C THR A 145 -8.93 -0.05 11.52
N TYR A 146 -7.70 0.33 11.87
CA TYR A 146 -6.58 0.35 10.93
C TYR A 146 -5.49 -0.66 11.31
N HIS A 147 -5.13 -1.53 10.37
CA HIS A 147 -3.99 -2.43 10.49
C HIS A 147 -2.72 -1.77 9.94
N LYS A 148 -1.72 -1.53 10.81
CA LYS A 148 -0.40 -1.01 10.42
C LYS A 148 0.40 -2.12 9.74
N CYS A 149 0.41 -2.14 8.41
CA CYS A 149 1.13 -3.14 7.63
C CYS A 149 2.63 -3.10 7.94
N CYS A 150 3.25 -4.26 8.22
CA CYS A 150 4.61 -4.32 8.76
C CYS A 150 5.67 -3.69 7.84
N HIS A 151 5.59 -3.88 6.52
CA HIS A 151 6.52 -3.25 5.58
C HIS A 151 6.32 -1.74 5.51
N LEU A 152 5.07 -1.28 5.52
CA LEU A 152 4.76 0.14 5.52
C LEU A 152 5.34 0.83 6.75
N LEU A 153 5.07 0.25 7.93
CA LEU A 153 5.53 0.79 9.20
C LEU A 153 7.06 0.69 9.39
N ARG A 154 7.62 -0.51 9.21
CA ARG A 154 9.00 -0.81 9.63
C ARG A 154 10.05 -0.55 8.55
N GLU A 155 9.67 -0.68 7.29
CA GLU A 155 10.58 -0.60 6.15
C GLU A 155 10.50 0.76 5.42
N ILE A 156 9.30 1.32 5.34
CA ILE A 156 9.06 2.62 4.69
C ILE A 156 9.00 3.76 5.71
N GLY A 157 8.62 3.47 6.96
CA GLY A 157 8.54 4.45 8.04
C GLY A 157 7.21 5.22 8.10
N ILE A 158 6.19 4.77 7.39
CA ILE A 158 4.85 5.37 7.40
C ILE A 158 4.06 4.79 8.57
N ASN A 159 3.61 5.64 9.47
CA ASN A 159 3.00 5.25 10.74
C ASN A 159 1.65 5.94 10.99
N GLU A 160 1.65 7.26 11.13
CA GLU A 160 0.45 8.04 11.49
C GLU A 160 -0.26 8.60 10.26
N GLU A 161 0.42 8.77 9.13
CA GLU A 161 -0.12 9.40 7.94
C GLU A 161 -1.42 8.77 7.43
N PRO A 162 -1.55 7.41 7.38
CA PRO A 162 -2.83 6.78 7.00
C PRO A 162 -3.95 7.07 8.00
N LEU A 163 -3.65 7.10 9.31
CA LEU A 163 -4.62 7.40 10.36
C LEU A 163 -5.08 8.85 10.29
N ASP A 164 -4.15 9.78 10.08
CA ASP A 164 -4.46 11.19 9.90
C ASP A 164 -5.36 11.41 8.66
N MET A 165 -5.08 10.73 7.55
CA MET A 165 -5.95 10.80 6.36
C MET A 165 -7.35 10.28 6.65
N LEU A 166 -7.47 9.13 7.32
CA LEU A 166 -8.75 8.54 7.66
C LEU A 166 -9.54 9.40 8.65
N SER A 167 -8.87 10.13 9.56
CA SER A 167 -9.51 11.03 10.51
C SER A 167 -10.19 12.24 9.86
N ASN A 168 -9.82 12.60 8.63
CA ASN A 168 -10.44 13.68 7.86
C ASN A 168 -11.72 13.25 7.11
N ILE A 169 -12.08 11.95 7.17
CA ILE A 169 -13.26 11.42 6.51
C ILE A 169 -14.46 11.54 7.44
N SER A 170 -15.45 12.33 7.04
CA SER A 170 -16.68 12.51 7.80
C SER A 170 -17.48 11.21 7.92
N GLY A 171 -18.03 10.93 9.10
CA GLY A 171 -18.81 9.71 9.35
C GLY A 171 -17.99 8.42 9.51
N LEU A 172 -16.66 8.48 9.40
CA LEU A 172 -15.79 7.35 9.66
C LEU A 172 -15.38 7.31 11.14
N GLU A 173 -15.96 6.38 11.88
CA GLU A 173 -15.67 6.18 13.30
C GLU A 173 -14.49 5.22 13.47
N MET A 174 -13.31 5.78 13.79
CA MET A 174 -12.08 5.00 13.96
C MET A 174 -11.93 4.48 15.38
N THR A 175 -11.87 3.14 15.54
CA THR A 175 -11.55 2.47 16.80
C THR A 175 -10.07 2.05 16.78
N PRO A 176 -9.26 2.42 17.78
CA PRO A 176 -7.87 1.99 17.86
C PRO A 176 -7.76 0.47 17.89
N LEU A 177 -6.86 -0.09 17.09
CA LEU A 177 -6.53 -1.51 17.10
C LEU A 177 -5.42 -1.78 18.10
N GLU A 178 -5.71 -2.58 19.11
CA GLU A 178 -4.66 -3.04 20.01
C GLU A 178 -3.62 -3.85 19.22
N ARG A 179 -2.33 -3.59 19.45
CA ARG A 179 -1.22 -4.22 18.73
C ARG A 179 -1.40 -4.11 17.20
N ALA A 180 -1.74 -2.93 16.73
CA ALA A 180 -1.96 -2.65 15.30
C ALA A 180 -0.77 -3.05 14.41
N ASP A 181 0.45 -3.02 14.97
CA ASP A 181 1.74 -3.33 14.35
C ASP A 181 2.08 -4.84 14.25
N VAL A 182 1.29 -5.71 14.89
CA VAL A 182 1.48 -7.18 14.77
C VAL A 182 1.15 -7.62 13.35
N CYS A 183 2.00 -8.50 12.82
CA CYS A 183 1.87 -9.01 11.45
C CYS A 183 0.52 -9.70 11.22
N CYS A 184 0.02 -9.64 9.99
CA CYS A 184 -1.17 -10.37 9.54
C CYS A 184 -0.90 -11.86 9.25
N GLY A 185 0.38 -12.29 9.24
CA GLY A 185 0.77 -13.67 8.95
C GLY A 185 0.92 -14.01 7.47
N PHE A 186 0.65 -13.09 6.53
CA PHE A 186 0.71 -13.38 5.10
C PHE A 186 2.12 -13.75 4.62
N GLY A 187 3.08 -12.84 4.68
CA GLY A 187 4.48 -13.07 4.28
C GLY A 187 4.68 -13.66 2.86
N GLY A 188 3.71 -13.52 1.95
CA GLY A 188 3.76 -14.09 0.61
C GLY A 188 3.82 -15.63 0.63
N ALA A 189 4.89 -16.21 0.09
CA ALA A 189 5.10 -17.66 0.09
C ALA A 189 5.20 -18.27 1.50
N PHE A 190 5.44 -17.48 2.55
CA PHE A 190 5.48 -17.94 3.94
C PHE A 190 4.14 -18.55 4.37
N SER A 191 3.02 -17.93 4.03
CA SER A 191 1.69 -18.44 4.38
C SER A 191 1.39 -19.81 3.75
N VAL A 192 2.03 -20.15 2.63
CA VAL A 192 1.90 -21.45 1.96
C VAL A 192 2.91 -22.47 2.49
N LYS A 193 4.15 -22.03 2.74
CA LYS A 193 5.24 -22.93 3.18
C LYS A 193 5.17 -23.25 4.68
N MET A 194 4.62 -22.35 5.49
CA MET A 194 4.52 -22.47 6.95
C MET A 194 3.09 -22.16 7.42
N PRO A 195 2.08 -22.92 6.94
CA PRO A 195 0.67 -22.58 7.13
C PRO A 195 0.26 -22.53 8.61
N ASP A 196 0.79 -23.43 9.43
CA ASP A 196 0.45 -23.50 10.86
C ASP A 196 0.93 -22.24 11.60
N ILE A 197 2.16 -21.78 11.30
CA ILE A 197 2.72 -20.58 11.94
C ILE A 197 1.99 -19.33 11.39
N SER A 198 1.77 -19.27 10.08
CA SER A 198 0.99 -18.19 9.46
C SER A 198 -0.41 -18.07 10.07
N SER A 199 -1.08 -19.19 10.26
CA SER A 199 -2.43 -19.24 10.85
C SER A 199 -2.42 -18.79 12.31
N ALA A 200 -1.45 -19.21 13.10
CA ALA A 200 -1.34 -18.78 14.50
C ALA A 200 -1.12 -17.25 14.63
N ILE A 201 -0.27 -16.68 13.77
CA ILE A 201 -0.07 -15.22 13.71
C ILE A 201 -1.35 -14.51 13.29
N LEU A 202 -2.04 -15.04 12.28
CA LEU A 202 -3.31 -14.50 11.80
C LEU A 202 -4.38 -14.54 12.89
N ASP A 203 -4.52 -15.67 13.58
CA ASP A 203 -5.55 -15.86 14.62
C ASP A 203 -5.39 -14.84 15.75
N GLU A 204 -4.16 -14.60 16.22
CA GLU A 204 -3.87 -13.53 17.19
C GLU A 204 -4.31 -12.16 16.65
N LYS A 205 -3.99 -11.85 15.39
CA LYS A 205 -4.40 -10.57 14.77
C LYS A 205 -5.91 -10.44 14.68
N LEU A 206 -6.61 -11.50 14.32
CA LEU A 206 -8.08 -11.50 14.22
C LEU A 206 -8.77 -11.31 15.57
N ASP A 207 -8.22 -11.85 16.64
CA ASP A 207 -8.73 -11.65 18.00
C ASP A 207 -8.72 -10.15 18.38
N PHE A 208 -7.62 -9.44 18.08
CA PHE A 208 -7.56 -7.99 18.29
C PHE A 208 -8.53 -7.22 17.38
N ILE A 209 -8.69 -7.64 16.13
CA ILE A 209 -9.65 -7.00 15.20
C ILE A 209 -11.07 -7.16 15.72
N GLU A 210 -11.49 -8.36 16.08
CA GLU A 210 -12.86 -8.64 16.54
C GLU A 210 -13.14 -7.95 17.88
N ALA A 211 -12.13 -7.81 18.74
CA ALA A 211 -12.25 -7.08 20.01
C ALA A 211 -12.54 -5.58 19.83
N THR A 212 -12.22 -4.97 18.67
CA THR A 212 -12.56 -3.57 18.40
C THR A 212 -14.05 -3.32 18.24
N GLY A 213 -14.83 -4.33 17.84
CA GLY A 213 -16.22 -4.19 17.45
C GLY A 213 -16.43 -3.42 16.13
N ALA A 214 -15.36 -3.03 15.42
CA ALA A 214 -15.46 -2.32 14.15
C ALA A 214 -16.02 -3.25 13.06
N SER A 215 -16.83 -2.68 12.17
CA SER A 215 -17.39 -3.41 11.02
C SER A 215 -16.40 -3.57 9.86
N THR A 216 -15.33 -2.76 9.87
CA THR A 216 -14.37 -2.69 8.76
C THR A 216 -12.94 -2.59 9.28
N VAL A 217 -12.03 -3.34 8.64
CA VAL A 217 -10.58 -3.16 8.80
C VAL A 217 -10.03 -2.48 7.56
N ILE A 218 -9.25 -1.43 7.74
CA ILE A 218 -8.56 -0.74 6.65
C ILE A 218 -7.06 -1.08 6.73
N ALA A 219 -6.43 -1.36 5.59
CA ALA A 219 -5.01 -1.70 5.51
C ALA A 219 -4.37 -1.15 4.22
N GLY A 220 -3.07 -0.90 4.22
CA GLY A 220 -2.30 -0.34 3.09
C GLY A 220 -1.54 -1.39 2.27
N ASP A 221 -1.90 -2.67 2.35
CA ASP A 221 -1.25 -3.73 1.58
C ASP A 221 -2.24 -4.84 1.22
N THR A 222 -2.38 -5.14 -0.08
CA THR A 222 -3.32 -6.12 -0.60
C THR A 222 -3.11 -7.52 -0.02
N GLY A 223 -1.86 -7.92 0.25
CA GLY A 223 -1.57 -9.21 0.89
C GLY A 223 -2.16 -9.31 2.29
N CYS A 224 -2.06 -8.24 3.08
CA CYS A 224 -2.69 -8.18 4.42
C CYS A 224 -4.21 -8.19 4.31
N VAL A 225 -4.80 -7.47 3.35
CA VAL A 225 -6.25 -7.44 3.11
C VAL A 225 -6.77 -8.86 2.86
N TYR A 226 -6.16 -9.60 1.93
CA TYR A 226 -6.59 -10.96 1.60
C TYR A 226 -6.40 -11.94 2.76
N GLN A 227 -5.28 -11.86 3.46
CA GLN A 227 -4.96 -12.74 4.59
C GLN A 227 -6.00 -12.58 5.70
N MET A 228 -6.25 -11.34 6.13
CA MET A 228 -7.22 -11.05 7.19
C MET A 228 -8.65 -11.37 6.74
N GLN A 229 -9.05 -10.96 5.53
CA GLN A 229 -10.39 -11.26 5.02
C GLN A 229 -10.65 -12.77 4.91
N GLY A 230 -9.64 -13.53 4.46
CA GLY A 230 -9.71 -15.00 4.41
C GLY A 230 -9.87 -15.62 5.79
N GLY A 231 -9.15 -15.10 6.78
CA GLY A 231 -9.27 -15.55 8.17
C GLY A 231 -10.63 -15.24 8.79
N LEU A 232 -11.10 -14.00 8.64
CA LEU A 232 -12.43 -13.57 9.14
C LEU A 232 -13.56 -14.40 8.53
N ARG A 233 -13.49 -14.71 7.23
CA ARG A 233 -14.47 -15.58 6.57
C ARG A 233 -14.48 -16.99 7.17
N ARG A 234 -13.32 -17.57 7.55
CA ARG A 234 -13.25 -18.87 8.21
C ARG A 234 -13.82 -18.87 9.63
N ARG A 235 -13.91 -17.69 10.26
CA ARG A 235 -14.54 -17.46 11.56
C ARG A 235 -16.02 -17.06 11.46
N ASP A 236 -16.61 -17.10 10.27
CA ASP A 236 -17.98 -16.62 9.99
C ASP A 236 -18.20 -15.16 10.44
N SER A 237 -17.14 -14.36 10.50
CA SER A 237 -17.18 -12.96 10.90
C SER A 237 -17.73 -12.09 9.78
N SER A 238 -18.59 -11.13 10.13
CA SER A 238 -19.15 -10.14 9.18
C SER A 238 -18.21 -8.96 8.90
N VAL A 239 -17.09 -8.87 9.61
CA VAL A 239 -16.11 -7.78 9.44
C VAL A 239 -15.51 -7.83 8.04
N LYS A 240 -15.47 -6.67 7.38
CA LYS A 240 -14.89 -6.51 6.05
C LYS A 240 -13.47 -5.99 6.15
N VAL A 241 -12.60 -6.41 5.24
CA VAL A 241 -11.25 -5.84 5.11
C VAL A 241 -11.14 -5.15 3.76
N ILE A 242 -10.77 -3.88 3.75
CA ILE A 242 -10.62 -3.08 2.53
C ILE A 242 -9.25 -2.42 2.48
N HIS A 243 -8.80 -2.10 1.27
CA HIS A 243 -7.58 -1.33 1.09
C HIS A 243 -7.85 0.16 1.36
N ILE A 244 -6.83 0.88 1.89
CA ILE A 244 -6.98 2.32 2.19
C ILE A 244 -7.34 3.13 0.93
N ALA A 245 -6.80 2.79 -0.24
CA ALA A 245 -7.17 3.44 -1.49
C ALA A 245 -8.68 3.35 -1.76
N GLU A 246 -9.30 2.18 -1.48
CA GLU A 246 -10.75 1.98 -1.66
C GLU A 246 -11.56 2.80 -0.65
N ALA A 247 -11.08 2.93 0.60
CA ALA A 247 -11.72 3.76 1.60
C ALA A 247 -11.71 5.24 1.19
N LEU A 248 -10.55 5.75 0.75
CA LEU A 248 -10.37 7.12 0.30
C LEU A 248 -11.22 7.41 -0.96
N ALA A 249 -11.15 6.58 -1.99
CA ALA A 249 -11.93 6.75 -3.21
C ALA A 249 -13.45 6.72 -2.93
N LYS A 250 -13.90 5.80 -2.07
CA LYS A 250 -15.31 5.72 -1.68
C LYS A 250 -15.78 6.98 -0.94
N SER A 251 -14.95 7.55 -0.08
CA SER A 251 -15.30 8.79 0.63
C SER A 251 -15.44 9.97 -0.33
N ILE A 252 -14.58 10.07 -1.34
CA ILE A 252 -14.63 11.09 -2.40
C ILE A 252 -15.94 10.98 -3.19
N ARG A 253 -16.29 9.77 -3.66
CA ARG A 253 -17.53 9.53 -4.44
C ARG A 253 -18.80 9.92 -3.68
N ASN A 254 -18.86 9.58 -2.39
CA ASN A 254 -20.03 9.88 -1.57
C ASN A 254 -20.24 11.39 -1.42
N SER A 255 -19.17 12.17 -1.25
CA SER A 255 -19.27 13.63 -1.16
C SER A 255 -19.73 14.28 -2.46
N SER A 256 -19.28 13.74 -3.60
CA SER A 256 -19.68 14.25 -4.92
C SER A 256 -21.17 14.01 -5.22
N SER A 257 -21.75 12.93 -4.69
CA SER A 257 -23.17 12.61 -4.86
C SER A 257 -24.09 13.46 -3.98
N THR A 258 -23.62 13.89 -2.81
CA THR A 258 -24.41 14.72 -1.89
C THR A 258 -24.49 16.20 -2.36
N GLY A 259 -23.45 16.68 -3.06
CA GLY A 259 -23.40 18.04 -3.64
C GLY A 259 -24.24 18.23 -4.90
N ALA A 260 -24.67 17.16 -5.57
CA ALA A 260 -25.48 17.21 -6.80
C ALA A 260 -27.00 17.22 -6.54
N SER A 261 -27.44 17.15 -5.29
CA SER A 261 -28.85 17.06 -4.88
C SER A 261 -29.39 18.34 -4.23
N ASN A 262 -28.66 19.46 -4.30
CA ASN A 262 -29.09 20.78 -3.79
C ASN A 262 -29.28 21.80 -4.89
#